data_111418ab38207ba6a9a4e60a808f07ff
#
_entry.id   111418ab38207ba6a9a4e60a808f07ff
#
_cell.length_a   1.000
_cell.length_b   1.000
_cell.length_c   1.000
_cell.angle_alpha   90.00
_cell.angle_beta   90.00
_cell.angle_gamma   90.00
#
_symmetry.space_group_name_H-M   'P 1'
#
loop_
_entity.id
_entity.type
_entity.pdbx_description
1 polymer ?
#
loop_
_entity_poly.entity_id
_entity_poly.type
_entity_poly.pdbx_seq_one_letter_code
_entity_poly.pdbx_strand_id
1 'polypeptide(L)'
;MENKFKYSNDNKRYHTLDYFYKNKFKSKVCKISLNAGFSCPNLDGTVGYGGCIYCSKTGSGEFAGNKEDSLEKQFLEIKNMMLKKWPKAKYIGYFQARTNTYAPVNELKKMYEKILNQENVIGLNIATRPDAISDECLDYLEELNKKTYLTIELGLQTTKEETTKLINRCHSLQCFEDMVKKLRERNIDVVVHIINGLPYETKKDMLNTVKYLNKLDIQGIKIHMLSITKDTPIEKMYQEEKFKWLSKEEYIDIVV
;
A
#
# COMPACT_ATOMS: atom_id res chain seq x y z
N MET A 1 29.17 17.37 7.53
CA MET A 1 29.42 16.12 6.79
C MET A 1 28.76 16.24 5.42
N GLU A 2 29.54 16.04 4.37
CA GLU A 2 29.03 16.06 3.00
C GLU A 2 28.04 14.89 2.79
N ASN A 3 26.87 15.17 2.23
CA ASN A 3 25.88 14.13 1.99
C ASN A 3 26.33 13.23 0.84
N LYS A 4 26.64 11.97 1.14
CA LYS A 4 27.12 10.99 0.15
C LYS A 4 26.04 10.49 -0.83
N PHE A 5 24.78 10.80 -0.57
CA PHE A 5 23.67 10.25 -1.35
C PHE A 5 22.83 11.36 -1.99
N LYS A 6 22.66 11.25 -3.29
CA LYS A 6 22.03 12.25 -4.17
C LYS A 6 20.57 12.58 -3.81
N TYR A 7 19.84 11.66 -3.19
CA TYR A 7 18.39 11.73 -3.09
C TYR A 7 17.85 11.98 -1.68
N SER A 8 18.74 12.25 -0.72
CA SER A 8 18.33 12.60 0.63
C SER A 8 19.39 13.48 1.31
N ASN A 9 18.96 14.30 2.25
CA ASN A 9 19.86 15.10 3.08
C ASN A 9 20.09 14.49 4.48
N ASP A 10 19.54 13.31 4.73
CA ASP A 10 19.65 12.56 5.98
C ASP A 10 20.56 11.32 5.88
N ASN A 11 21.44 11.31 4.87
CA ASN A 11 22.41 10.24 4.59
C ASN A 11 21.74 8.87 4.29
N LYS A 12 20.54 8.86 3.72
CA LYS A 12 19.84 7.66 3.24
C LYS A 12 20.23 7.36 1.79
N ARG A 13 20.37 6.06 1.47
CA ARG A 13 20.74 5.61 0.12
C ARG A 13 19.62 5.76 -0.92
N TYR A 14 18.41 6.02 -0.48
CA TYR A 14 17.22 6.14 -1.33
C TYR A 14 16.35 7.32 -0.90
N HIS A 15 15.48 7.77 -1.80
CA HIS A 15 14.54 8.85 -1.55
C HIS A 15 13.41 8.36 -0.65
N THR A 16 13.52 8.62 0.64
CA THR A 16 12.51 8.16 1.61
C THR A 16 11.21 8.94 1.50
N LEU A 17 10.08 8.31 1.87
CA LEU A 17 8.79 8.97 1.95
C LEU A 17 8.82 10.19 2.92
N ASP A 18 9.55 10.08 4.04
CA ASP A 18 9.71 11.19 5.00
C ASP A 18 10.42 12.39 4.36
N TYR A 19 11.46 12.15 3.57
CA TYR A 19 12.16 13.19 2.82
C TYR A 19 11.24 13.84 1.77
N PHE A 20 10.53 13.03 0.99
CA PHE A 20 9.55 13.51 0.02
C PHE A 20 8.49 14.40 0.67
N TYR A 21 7.87 13.95 1.75
CA TYR A 21 6.84 14.72 2.45
C TYR A 21 7.37 16.01 3.06
N LYS A 22 8.56 15.98 3.68
CA LYS A 22 9.19 17.20 4.20
C LYS A 22 9.46 18.24 3.11
N ASN A 23 9.89 17.79 1.93
CA ASN A 23 10.11 18.69 0.79
C ASN A 23 8.81 19.23 0.22
N LYS A 24 7.79 18.39 0.07
CA LYS A 24 6.49 18.77 -0.50
C LYS A 24 5.68 19.65 0.46
N PHE A 25 5.56 19.27 1.71
CA PHE A 25 4.65 19.92 2.68
C PHE A 25 5.34 20.84 3.69
N LYS A 26 6.67 20.94 3.64
CA LYS A 26 7.49 21.73 4.57
C LYS A 26 7.22 21.42 6.04
N SER A 27 6.83 20.19 6.33
CA SER A 27 6.43 19.72 7.66
C SER A 27 6.69 18.22 7.81
N LYS A 28 6.77 17.75 9.05
CA LYS A 28 6.62 16.32 9.33
C LYS A 28 5.21 15.89 8.99
N VAL A 29 5.09 14.82 8.21
CA VAL A 29 3.79 14.21 7.90
C VAL A 29 3.76 12.78 8.44
N CYS A 30 2.70 12.44 9.13
CA CYS A 30 2.46 11.10 9.67
C CYS A 30 1.26 10.46 8.94
N LYS A 31 1.42 9.20 8.51
CA LYS A 31 0.29 8.40 8.01
C LYS A 31 -0.46 7.81 9.20
N ILE A 32 -1.77 7.96 9.20
CA ILE A 32 -2.67 7.35 10.19
C ILE A 32 -3.37 6.18 9.52
N SER A 33 -2.98 4.96 9.90
CA SER A 33 -3.47 3.71 9.29
C SER A 33 -4.87 3.38 9.78
N LEU A 34 -5.83 3.34 8.87
CA LEU A 34 -7.26 3.18 9.12
C LEU A 34 -7.77 1.85 8.55
N ASN A 35 -8.72 1.27 9.24
CA ASN A 35 -9.48 0.10 8.81
C ASN A 35 -10.95 0.49 8.63
N ALA A 36 -11.38 0.70 7.40
CA ALA A 36 -12.75 1.08 7.07
C ALA A 36 -13.73 -0.12 6.97
N GLY A 37 -13.25 -1.34 7.25
CA GLY A 37 -14.08 -2.54 7.22
C GLY A 37 -14.42 -3.05 5.81
N PHE A 38 -13.79 -2.52 4.75
CA PHE A 38 -14.03 -2.99 3.39
C PHE A 38 -13.68 -4.46 3.19
N SER A 39 -14.31 -5.11 2.21
CA SER A 39 -14.00 -6.47 1.78
C SER A 39 -12.89 -6.49 0.71
N CYS A 40 -12.75 -7.61 0.05
CA CYS A 40 -11.83 -7.80 -1.06
C CYS A 40 -12.48 -8.71 -2.09
N PRO A 41 -12.49 -8.37 -3.40
CA PRO A 41 -13.13 -9.17 -4.43
C PRO A 41 -12.47 -10.56 -4.61
N ASN A 42 -11.28 -10.76 -4.06
CA ASN A 42 -10.57 -12.04 -4.01
C ASN A 42 -11.00 -12.92 -2.79
N LEU A 43 -11.93 -12.46 -1.97
CA LEU A 43 -12.47 -13.22 -0.84
C LEU A 43 -13.88 -13.71 -1.07
N ASP A 44 -14.71 -12.88 -1.73
CA ASP A 44 -16.16 -13.08 -1.83
C ASP A 44 -16.60 -13.76 -3.14
N GLY A 45 -15.66 -14.14 -3.98
CA GLY A 45 -15.93 -14.84 -5.24
C GLY A 45 -16.09 -13.92 -6.44
N THR A 46 -16.00 -12.61 -6.30
CA THR A 46 -16.10 -11.67 -7.44
C THR A 46 -14.99 -11.90 -8.47
N VAL A 47 -13.74 -12.07 -8.00
CA VAL A 47 -12.59 -12.43 -8.87
C VAL A 47 -11.88 -13.70 -8.41
N GLY A 48 -12.06 -14.11 -7.17
CA GLY A 48 -11.46 -15.31 -6.59
C GLY A 48 -11.99 -15.59 -5.18
N TYR A 49 -11.55 -16.72 -4.61
CA TYR A 49 -11.93 -17.13 -3.27
C TYR A 49 -10.70 -17.26 -2.36
N GLY A 50 -10.92 -17.09 -1.06
CA GLY A 50 -9.93 -17.34 -0.02
C GLY A 50 -8.85 -16.29 0.14
N GLY A 51 -8.76 -15.32 -0.77
CA GLY A 51 -7.76 -14.25 -0.73
C GLY A 51 -6.35 -14.68 -1.13
N CYS A 52 -5.41 -13.75 -1.06
CA CYS A 52 -4.00 -14.06 -1.28
C CYS A 52 -3.45 -14.91 -0.13
N ILE A 53 -2.57 -15.88 -0.42
CA ILE A 53 -2.09 -16.87 0.57
C ILE A 53 -1.31 -16.26 1.75
N TYR A 54 -0.78 -15.06 1.60
CA TYR A 54 -0.04 -14.31 2.63
C TYR A 54 -0.94 -13.33 3.41
N CYS A 55 -2.19 -13.14 2.98
CA CYS A 55 -3.07 -12.13 3.56
C CYS A 55 -3.75 -12.69 4.81
N SER A 56 -3.60 -12.02 5.94
CA SER A 56 -4.24 -12.39 7.18
C SER A 56 -5.77 -12.18 7.17
N LYS A 57 -6.43 -12.66 8.21
CA LYS A 57 -7.86 -12.39 8.43
C LYS A 57 -8.18 -10.90 8.58
N THR A 58 -7.21 -10.08 8.97
CA THR A 58 -7.33 -8.61 9.06
C THR A 58 -7.04 -7.90 7.74
N GLY A 59 -6.65 -8.64 6.68
CA GLY A 59 -6.40 -8.08 5.36
C GLY A 59 -5.18 -7.16 5.29
N SER A 60 -4.06 -7.57 5.90
CA SER A 60 -2.83 -6.76 6.02
C SER A 60 -3.04 -5.46 6.81
N GLY A 61 -4.02 -5.46 7.70
CA GLY A 61 -4.39 -4.33 8.56
C GLY A 61 -3.95 -4.50 10.03
N GLU A 62 -2.91 -5.30 10.30
CA GLU A 62 -2.44 -5.59 11.67
C GLU A 62 -2.04 -4.34 12.47
N PHE A 63 -1.62 -3.29 11.76
CA PHE A 63 -1.24 -2.00 12.34
C PHE A 63 -2.26 -0.88 12.04
N ALA A 64 -3.40 -1.21 11.45
CA ALA A 64 -4.50 -0.28 11.26
C ALA A 64 -5.37 -0.21 12.52
N GLY A 65 -6.22 0.81 12.59
CA GLY A 65 -7.21 0.92 13.66
C GLY A 65 -8.16 -0.28 13.72
N ASN A 66 -8.82 -0.45 14.86
CA ASN A 66 -9.78 -1.54 15.03
C ASN A 66 -11.04 -1.26 14.17
N LYS A 67 -11.43 -2.22 13.33
CA LYS A 67 -12.59 -2.10 12.44
C LYS A 67 -13.94 -1.91 13.17
N GLU A 68 -14.03 -2.30 14.43
CA GLU A 68 -15.23 -2.13 15.26
C GLU A 68 -15.39 -0.67 15.77
N ASP A 69 -14.31 0.12 15.69
CA ASP A 69 -14.32 1.53 16.07
C ASP A 69 -14.64 2.42 14.86
N SER A 70 -15.27 3.58 15.10
CA SER A 70 -15.47 4.56 14.05
C SER A 70 -14.12 5.05 13.50
N LEU A 71 -14.10 5.48 12.24
CA LEU A 71 -12.87 5.99 11.60
C LEU A 71 -12.31 7.20 12.36
N GLU A 72 -13.18 8.05 12.88
CA GLU A 72 -12.80 9.22 13.68
C GLU A 72 -12.12 8.79 15.00
N LYS A 73 -12.63 7.75 15.66
CA LYS A 73 -12.01 7.21 16.88
C LYS A 73 -10.64 6.62 16.58
N GLN A 74 -10.54 5.77 15.55
CA GLN A 74 -9.26 5.22 15.08
C GLN A 74 -8.25 6.34 14.78
N PHE A 75 -8.70 7.37 14.07
CA PHE A 75 -7.86 8.52 13.71
C PHE A 75 -7.33 9.23 14.96
N LEU A 76 -8.21 9.55 15.92
CA LEU A 76 -7.84 10.28 17.14
C LEU A 76 -6.88 9.48 18.04
N GLU A 77 -7.08 8.19 18.20
CA GLU A 77 -6.21 7.34 19.00
C GLU A 77 -4.78 7.31 18.42
N ILE A 78 -4.64 7.09 17.10
CA ILE A 78 -3.33 7.05 16.45
C ILE A 78 -2.70 8.46 16.40
N LYS A 79 -3.50 9.51 16.14
CA LYS A 79 -3.04 10.91 16.21
C LYS A 79 -2.44 11.22 17.58
N ASN A 80 -3.12 10.85 18.66
CA ASN A 80 -2.66 11.10 20.03
C ASN A 80 -1.34 10.39 20.36
N MET A 81 -1.12 9.18 19.83
CA MET A 81 0.19 8.52 19.95
C MET A 81 1.28 9.29 19.18
N MET A 82 0.97 9.77 17.97
CA MET A 82 1.93 10.50 17.13
C MET A 82 2.27 11.89 17.70
N LEU A 83 1.30 12.60 18.29
CA LEU A 83 1.46 13.92 18.89
C LEU A 83 2.54 13.93 19.98
N LYS A 84 2.67 12.86 20.75
CA LYS A 84 3.71 12.74 21.78
C LYS A 84 5.13 12.89 21.22
N LYS A 85 5.35 12.44 19.99
CA LYS A 85 6.66 12.49 19.33
C LYS A 85 6.78 13.66 18.34
N TRP A 86 5.70 14.03 17.68
CA TRP A 86 5.67 15.06 16.63
C TRP A 86 4.48 16.01 16.82
N PRO A 87 4.55 16.96 17.75
CA PRO A 87 3.41 17.82 18.14
C PRO A 87 2.95 18.78 17.03
N LYS A 88 3.77 19.03 16.02
CA LYS A 88 3.47 19.89 14.86
C LYS A 88 3.29 19.11 13.56
N ALA A 89 3.07 17.80 13.61
CA ALA A 89 2.89 16.99 12.42
C ALA A 89 1.57 17.30 11.71
N LYS A 90 1.59 17.20 10.38
CA LYS A 90 0.40 17.06 9.54
C LYS A 90 0.08 15.57 9.34
N TYR A 91 -1.13 15.27 8.92
CA TYR A 91 -1.59 13.89 8.81
C TYR A 91 -2.06 13.55 7.41
N ILE A 92 -1.85 12.31 7.02
CA ILE A 92 -2.47 11.68 5.85
C ILE A 92 -3.28 10.50 6.36
N GLY A 93 -4.58 10.48 6.05
CA GLY A 93 -5.42 9.32 6.30
C GLY A 93 -5.00 8.18 5.38
N TYR A 94 -4.62 7.05 5.93
CA TYR A 94 -4.17 5.89 5.18
C TYR A 94 -5.14 4.73 5.32
N PHE A 95 -5.98 4.54 4.32
CA PHE A 95 -6.87 3.39 4.22
C PHE A 95 -6.04 2.18 3.79
N GLN A 96 -5.73 1.31 4.74
CA GLN A 96 -4.73 0.24 4.56
C GLN A 96 -5.33 -1.15 4.46
N ALA A 97 -6.26 -1.51 5.35
CA ALA A 97 -6.78 -2.86 5.45
C ALA A 97 -7.63 -3.23 4.22
N ARG A 98 -7.34 -4.37 3.58
CA ARG A 98 -8.09 -4.93 2.45
C ARG A 98 -8.11 -4.04 1.20
N THR A 99 -9.27 -3.92 0.53
CA THR A 99 -9.42 -3.26 -0.78
C THR A 99 -10.28 -2.02 -0.63
N ASN A 100 -9.66 -0.86 -0.46
CA ASN A 100 -10.34 0.35 0.01
C ASN A 100 -11.06 1.17 -1.07
N THR A 101 -11.23 0.63 -2.27
CA THR A 101 -12.10 1.13 -3.34
C THR A 101 -13.22 0.16 -3.67
N TYR A 102 -13.31 -0.96 -2.93
CA TYR A 102 -14.28 -2.01 -3.19
C TYR A 102 -15.57 -1.77 -2.40
N ALA A 103 -16.28 -0.71 -2.77
CA ALA A 103 -17.60 -0.36 -2.28
C ALA A 103 -18.29 0.62 -3.25
N PRO A 104 -19.60 0.86 -3.15
CA PRO A 104 -20.28 1.93 -3.89
C PRO A 104 -19.63 3.30 -3.63
N VAL A 105 -19.50 4.13 -4.68
CA VAL A 105 -18.80 5.41 -4.59
C VAL A 105 -19.37 6.32 -3.51
N ASN A 106 -20.68 6.32 -3.30
CA ASN A 106 -21.30 7.11 -2.24
C ASN A 106 -20.88 6.70 -0.81
N GLU A 107 -20.56 5.43 -0.60
CA GLU A 107 -20.00 4.95 0.67
C GLU A 107 -18.54 5.36 0.81
N LEU A 108 -17.75 5.23 -0.27
CA LEU A 108 -16.37 5.70 -0.32
C LEU A 108 -16.29 7.19 0.02
N LYS A 109 -17.12 8.03 -0.59
CA LYS A 109 -17.21 9.47 -0.31
C LYS A 109 -17.38 9.73 1.18
N LYS A 110 -18.39 9.11 1.79
CA LYS A 110 -18.67 9.29 3.23
C LYS A 110 -17.49 8.91 4.10
N MET A 111 -16.82 7.79 3.80
CA MET A 111 -15.67 7.32 4.59
C MET A 111 -14.45 8.22 4.44
N TYR A 112 -14.15 8.66 3.21
CA TYR A 112 -12.98 9.51 2.95
C TYR A 112 -13.18 10.93 3.51
N GLU A 113 -14.36 11.51 3.36
CA GLU A 113 -14.70 12.84 3.87
C GLU A 113 -14.62 12.92 5.40
N LYS A 114 -15.03 11.86 6.13
CA LYS A 114 -14.86 11.79 7.59
C LYS A 114 -13.41 12.01 8.03
N ILE A 115 -12.46 11.50 7.27
CA ILE A 115 -11.03 11.62 7.59
C ILE A 115 -10.48 12.94 7.08
N LEU A 116 -10.88 13.39 5.90
CA LEU A 116 -10.44 14.69 5.37
C LEU A 116 -10.87 15.87 6.22
N ASN A 117 -12.00 15.75 6.91
CA ASN A 117 -12.53 16.77 7.82
C ASN A 117 -11.82 16.77 9.20
N GLN A 118 -10.89 15.85 9.46
CA GLN A 118 -10.12 15.85 10.69
C GLN A 118 -9.05 16.95 10.69
N GLU A 119 -8.76 17.47 11.87
CA GLU A 119 -7.79 18.55 12.05
C GLU A 119 -6.37 18.15 11.56
N ASN A 120 -5.72 19.04 10.81
CA ASN A 120 -4.38 18.89 10.25
C ASN A 120 -4.24 17.73 9.24
N VAL A 121 -5.33 17.18 8.71
CA VAL A 121 -5.29 16.24 7.59
C VAL A 121 -5.06 17.01 6.28
N ILE A 122 -4.08 16.56 5.51
CA ILE A 122 -3.66 17.21 4.25
C ILE A 122 -3.89 16.32 3.03
N GLY A 123 -4.39 15.11 3.21
CA GLY A 123 -4.63 14.19 2.11
C GLY A 123 -4.93 12.77 2.53
N LEU A 124 -5.07 11.91 1.53
CA LEU A 124 -5.35 10.49 1.69
C LEU A 124 -4.34 9.64 0.91
N ASN A 125 -4.00 8.49 1.49
CA ASN A 125 -3.41 7.36 0.79
C ASN A 125 -4.42 6.20 0.84
N ILE A 126 -4.72 5.61 -0.31
CA ILE A 126 -5.73 4.56 -0.44
C ILE A 126 -5.09 3.30 -1.01
N ALA A 127 -4.90 2.29 -0.16
CA ALA A 127 -4.40 0.99 -0.59
C ALA A 127 -5.53 0.16 -1.20
N THR A 128 -5.29 -0.35 -2.41
CA THR A 128 -6.30 -1.09 -3.14
C THR A 128 -5.71 -2.05 -4.18
N ARG A 129 -6.58 -2.73 -4.90
CA ARG A 129 -6.28 -3.62 -6.02
C ARG A 129 -6.56 -2.90 -7.34
N PRO A 130 -5.79 -3.18 -8.40
CA PRO A 130 -6.03 -2.55 -9.72
C PRO A 130 -7.37 -2.95 -10.33
N ASP A 131 -7.87 -4.15 -10.03
CA ASP A 131 -9.15 -4.69 -10.54
C ASP A 131 -10.39 -4.30 -9.70
N ALA A 132 -10.20 -3.42 -8.70
CA ALA A 132 -11.27 -2.99 -7.80
C ALA A 132 -11.51 -1.47 -7.83
N ILE A 133 -11.15 -0.80 -8.91
CA ILE A 133 -11.41 0.61 -9.14
C ILE A 133 -12.31 0.74 -10.37
N SER A 134 -13.60 0.97 -10.18
CA SER A 134 -14.56 1.19 -11.28
C SER A 134 -14.31 2.55 -11.94
N ASP A 135 -14.85 2.75 -13.15
CA ASP A 135 -14.74 4.05 -13.84
C ASP A 135 -15.43 5.17 -13.02
N GLU A 136 -16.58 4.91 -12.39
CA GLU A 136 -17.23 5.85 -11.48
C GLU A 136 -16.32 6.21 -10.28
N CYS A 137 -15.60 5.21 -9.74
CA CYS A 137 -14.64 5.45 -8.68
C CYS A 137 -13.45 6.27 -9.17
N LEU A 138 -12.94 6.02 -10.38
CA LEU A 138 -11.87 6.82 -10.99
C LEU A 138 -12.27 8.28 -11.15
N ASP A 139 -13.48 8.56 -11.62
CA ASP A 139 -13.97 9.93 -11.78
C ASP A 139 -14.07 10.64 -10.41
N TYR A 140 -14.55 9.94 -9.40
CA TYR A 140 -14.56 10.49 -8.03
C TYR A 140 -13.14 10.73 -7.48
N LEU A 141 -12.21 9.80 -7.71
CA LEU A 141 -10.80 9.96 -7.27
C LEU A 141 -10.13 11.14 -7.97
N GLU A 142 -10.46 11.41 -9.24
CA GLU A 142 -9.99 12.59 -9.96
C GLU A 142 -10.52 13.88 -9.33
N GLU A 143 -11.82 13.94 -9.01
CA GLU A 143 -12.40 15.10 -8.30
C GLU A 143 -11.75 15.31 -6.93
N LEU A 144 -11.49 14.21 -6.22
CA LEU A 144 -10.84 14.23 -4.92
C LEU A 144 -9.40 14.73 -5.01
N ASN A 145 -8.65 14.28 -6.02
CA ASN A 145 -7.27 14.72 -6.27
C ASN A 145 -7.13 16.22 -6.58
N LYS A 146 -8.18 16.84 -7.14
CA LYS A 146 -8.23 18.30 -7.34
C LYS A 146 -8.40 19.09 -6.04
N LYS A 147 -8.90 18.44 -4.97
CA LYS A 147 -9.24 19.09 -3.69
C LYS A 147 -8.21 18.84 -2.59
N THR A 148 -7.49 17.73 -2.65
CA THR A 148 -6.55 17.31 -1.60
C THR A 148 -5.39 16.51 -2.18
N TYR A 149 -4.34 16.31 -1.39
CA TYR A 149 -3.28 15.37 -1.79
C TYR A 149 -3.80 13.93 -1.77
N LEU A 150 -3.73 13.26 -2.90
CA LEU A 150 -4.18 11.89 -3.05
C LEU A 150 -3.07 11.00 -3.59
N THR A 151 -2.90 9.83 -2.98
CA THR A 151 -2.06 8.76 -3.51
C THR A 151 -2.85 7.45 -3.52
N ILE A 152 -2.85 6.76 -4.64
CA ILE A 152 -3.38 5.39 -4.73
C ILE A 152 -2.22 4.41 -4.59
N GLU A 153 -2.32 3.51 -3.61
CA GLU A 153 -1.31 2.49 -3.35
C GLU A 153 -1.79 1.15 -3.92
N LEU A 154 -1.23 0.75 -5.09
CA LEU A 154 -1.64 -0.45 -5.81
C LEU A 154 -0.83 -1.69 -5.43
N GLY A 155 -1.50 -2.79 -5.14
CA GLY A 155 -0.88 -4.08 -4.90
C GLY A 155 -0.50 -4.79 -6.20
N LEU A 156 0.80 -4.87 -6.52
CA LEU A 156 1.36 -5.69 -7.60
C LEU A 156 1.99 -6.98 -7.06
N GLN A 157 2.74 -6.87 -5.98
CA GLN A 157 3.50 -7.88 -5.27
C GLN A 157 4.72 -8.39 -6.07
N THR A 158 4.53 -8.91 -7.28
CA THR A 158 5.56 -9.40 -8.20
C THR A 158 5.07 -9.35 -9.64
N THR A 159 6.00 -9.35 -10.59
CA THR A 159 5.72 -9.51 -12.03
C THR A 159 5.85 -10.95 -12.51
N LYS A 160 6.34 -11.88 -11.69
CA LYS A 160 6.52 -13.29 -12.05
C LYS A 160 5.18 -14.01 -12.06
N GLU A 161 4.74 -14.46 -13.24
CA GLU A 161 3.40 -15.01 -13.45
C GLU A 161 3.14 -16.27 -12.63
N GLU A 162 4.11 -17.18 -12.54
CA GLU A 162 3.99 -18.41 -11.73
C GLU A 162 3.77 -18.07 -10.25
N THR A 163 4.50 -17.07 -9.75
CA THR A 163 4.33 -16.61 -8.37
C THR A 163 2.98 -15.94 -8.18
N THR A 164 2.48 -15.16 -9.14
CA THR A 164 1.16 -14.53 -9.01
C THR A 164 0.02 -15.54 -8.93
N LYS A 165 0.12 -16.65 -9.67
CA LYS A 165 -0.81 -17.77 -9.58
C LYS A 165 -0.71 -18.47 -8.22
N LEU A 166 0.52 -18.75 -7.78
CA LEU A 166 0.79 -19.40 -6.49
C LEU A 166 0.22 -18.61 -5.32
N ILE A 167 0.43 -17.28 -5.31
CA ILE A 167 -0.04 -16.43 -4.20
C ILE A 167 -1.53 -16.09 -4.29
N ASN A 168 -2.24 -16.62 -5.27
CA ASN A 168 -3.67 -16.39 -5.49
C ASN A 168 -4.04 -14.90 -5.60
N ARG A 169 -3.23 -14.11 -6.36
CA ARG A 169 -3.47 -12.66 -6.51
C ARG A 169 -4.71 -12.33 -7.35
N CYS A 170 -5.01 -13.16 -8.35
CA CYS A 170 -6.20 -13.12 -9.20
C CYS A 170 -6.38 -11.91 -10.13
N HIS A 171 -5.39 -11.06 -10.32
CA HIS A 171 -5.40 -10.05 -11.40
C HIS A 171 -4.15 -10.18 -12.27
N SER A 172 -4.26 -9.83 -13.55
CA SER A 172 -3.16 -9.89 -14.50
C SER A 172 -2.22 -8.69 -14.36
N LEU A 173 -1.02 -8.81 -14.97
CA LEU A 173 -0.10 -7.69 -15.07
C LEU A 173 -0.68 -6.58 -15.97
N GLN A 174 -1.39 -6.95 -17.05
CA GLN A 174 -2.06 -6.00 -17.93
C GLN A 174 -3.11 -5.16 -17.20
N CYS A 175 -3.95 -5.79 -16.35
CA CYS A 175 -4.91 -5.07 -15.52
C CYS A 175 -4.23 -4.03 -14.60
N PHE A 176 -3.06 -4.37 -14.06
CA PHE A 176 -2.26 -3.43 -13.28
C PHE A 176 -1.74 -2.27 -14.12
N GLU A 177 -1.16 -2.55 -15.30
CA GLU A 177 -0.65 -1.50 -16.21
C GLU A 177 -1.75 -0.54 -16.65
N ASP A 178 -2.89 -1.07 -17.07
CA ASP A 178 -4.06 -0.29 -17.51
C ASP A 178 -4.54 0.64 -16.40
N MET A 179 -4.59 0.14 -15.15
CA MET A 179 -5.01 0.96 -14.01
C MET A 179 -3.98 2.04 -13.66
N VAL A 180 -2.68 1.73 -13.69
CA VAL A 180 -1.62 2.74 -13.53
C VAL A 180 -1.80 3.85 -14.57
N LYS A 181 -1.99 3.49 -15.85
CA LYS A 181 -2.21 4.45 -16.92
C LYS A 181 -3.44 5.32 -16.66
N LYS A 182 -4.60 4.72 -16.35
CA LYS A 182 -5.84 5.45 -16.05
C LYS A 182 -5.70 6.44 -14.90
N LEU A 183 -4.97 6.08 -13.85
CA LEU A 183 -4.69 6.96 -12.70
C LEU A 183 -3.75 8.10 -13.09
N ARG A 184 -2.70 7.81 -13.86
CA ARG A 184 -1.72 8.82 -14.30
C ARG A 184 -2.30 9.82 -15.31
N GLU A 185 -3.19 9.39 -16.19
CA GLU A 185 -3.94 10.28 -17.09
C GLU A 185 -4.79 11.31 -16.32
N ARG A 186 -5.17 10.99 -15.07
CA ARG A 186 -5.88 11.88 -14.12
C ARG A 186 -4.95 12.60 -13.14
N ASN A 187 -3.62 12.55 -13.36
CA ASN A 187 -2.59 13.13 -12.50
C ASN A 187 -2.64 12.62 -11.03
N ILE A 188 -3.18 11.45 -10.78
CA ILE A 188 -3.20 10.83 -9.45
C ILE A 188 -1.87 10.12 -9.20
N ASP A 189 -1.23 10.42 -8.07
CA ASP A 189 0.03 9.78 -7.66
C ASP A 189 -0.20 8.29 -7.36
N VAL A 190 0.69 7.43 -7.92
CA VAL A 190 0.64 5.98 -7.75
C VAL A 190 1.87 5.49 -6.99
N VAL A 191 1.63 4.75 -5.92
CA VAL A 191 2.66 3.98 -5.19
C VAL A 191 2.36 2.49 -5.35
N VAL A 192 3.39 1.71 -5.67
CA VAL A 192 3.24 0.28 -5.92
C VAL A 192 3.76 -0.54 -4.77
N HIS A 193 2.96 -1.48 -4.27
CA HIS A 193 3.38 -2.44 -3.26
C HIS A 193 3.98 -3.67 -3.92
N ILE A 194 5.21 -4.01 -3.51
CA ILE A 194 5.89 -5.27 -3.88
C ILE A 194 6.27 -6.05 -2.63
N ILE A 195 6.39 -7.37 -2.76
CA ILE A 195 6.80 -8.26 -1.67
C ILE A 195 8.05 -9.02 -2.11
N ASN A 196 9.15 -8.81 -1.42
CA ASN A 196 10.38 -9.60 -1.59
C ASN A 196 10.34 -10.86 -0.72
N GLY A 197 10.84 -11.96 -1.27
CA GLY A 197 10.89 -13.26 -0.57
C GLY A 197 9.63 -14.10 -0.74
N LEU A 198 8.82 -13.85 -1.76
CA LEU A 198 7.72 -14.75 -2.14
C LEU A 198 8.26 -16.15 -2.48
N PRO A 199 7.47 -17.23 -2.21
CA PRO A 199 7.93 -18.59 -2.47
C PRO A 199 8.41 -18.79 -3.91
N TYR A 200 9.54 -19.46 -4.05
CA TYR A 200 10.20 -19.78 -5.33
C TYR A 200 10.68 -18.58 -6.14
N GLU A 201 10.76 -17.40 -5.54
CA GLU A 201 11.41 -16.24 -6.16
C GLU A 201 12.89 -16.17 -5.78
N THR A 202 13.70 -15.89 -6.80
CA THR A 202 15.13 -15.60 -6.66
C THR A 202 15.35 -14.08 -6.53
N LYS A 203 16.54 -13.67 -6.07
CA LYS A 203 16.95 -12.24 -6.11
C LYS A 203 16.76 -11.63 -7.50
N LYS A 204 17.03 -12.39 -8.57
CA LYS A 204 16.83 -11.95 -9.95
C LYS A 204 15.36 -11.64 -10.27
N ASP A 205 14.42 -12.47 -9.78
CA ASP A 205 12.97 -12.24 -9.98
C ASP A 205 12.52 -10.95 -9.29
N MET A 206 12.95 -10.73 -8.03
CA MET A 206 12.66 -9.52 -7.28
C MET A 206 13.20 -8.26 -7.97
N LEU A 207 14.46 -8.31 -8.44
CA LEU A 207 15.07 -7.22 -9.21
C LEU A 207 14.39 -6.99 -10.56
N ASN A 208 13.91 -8.04 -11.23
CA ASN A 208 13.15 -7.90 -12.47
C ASN A 208 11.83 -7.16 -12.25
N THR A 209 11.16 -7.39 -11.13
CA THR A 209 9.96 -6.64 -10.74
C THR A 209 10.27 -5.14 -10.62
N VAL A 210 11.36 -4.76 -9.97
CA VAL A 210 11.75 -3.34 -9.85
C VAL A 210 12.15 -2.75 -11.22
N LYS A 211 12.91 -3.49 -12.04
CA LYS A 211 13.28 -3.05 -13.41
C LYS A 211 12.05 -2.84 -14.29
N TYR A 212 11.02 -3.66 -14.11
CA TYR A 212 9.77 -3.48 -14.82
C TYR A 212 9.05 -2.19 -14.35
N LEU A 213 8.95 -1.96 -13.05
CA LEU A 213 8.32 -0.77 -12.49
C LEU A 213 9.02 0.54 -12.90
N ASN A 214 10.32 0.51 -13.12
CA ASN A 214 11.08 1.66 -13.63
C ASN A 214 10.68 2.12 -15.05
N LYS A 215 9.90 1.32 -15.78
CA LYS A 215 9.37 1.67 -17.12
C LYS A 215 8.00 2.36 -17.04
N LEU A 216 7.37 2.36 -15.86
CA LEU A 216 6.05 2.92 -15.65
C LEU A 216 6.14 4.30 -15.00
N ASP A 217 5.16 5.16 -15.28
CA ASP A 217 5.02 6.45 -14.60
C ASP A 217 4.39 6.24 -13.21
N ILE A 218 5.22 5.81 -12.24
CA ILE A 218 4.84 5.67 -10.84
C ILE A 218 5.65 6.61 -9.97
N GLN A 219 5.09 7.07 -8.85
CA GLN A 219 5.71 8.06 -7.98
C GLN A 219 6.44 7.44 -6.79
N GLY A 220 6.19 6.16 -6.53
CA GLY A 220 6.89 5.47 -5.44
C GLY A 220 6.67 3.97 -5.40
N ILE A 221 7.51 3.32 -4.61
CA ILE A 221 7.43 1.88 -4.35
C ILE A 221 7.41 1.67 -2.83
N LYS A 222 6.54 0.78 -2.37
CA LYS A 222 6.53 0.29 -0.99
C LYS A 222 7.02 -1.16 -0.99
N ILE A 223 8.25 -1.34 -0.52
CA ILE A 223 8.92 -2.64 -0.52
C ILE A 223 8.61 -3.35 0.80
N HIS A 224 7.96 -4.51 0.72
CA HIS A 224 7.70 -5.37 1.85
C HIS A 224 8.63 -6.58 1.83
N MET A 225 9.08 -7.01 3.00
CA MET A 225 9.54 -8.39 3.20
C MET A 225 8.31 -9.28 3.39
N LEU A 226 8.32 -10.48 2.81
CA LEU A 226 7.26 -11.45 3.07
C LEU A 226 7.13 -11.69 4.58
N SER A 227 5.94 -11.53 5.11
CA SER A 227 5.62 -11.86 6.50
C SER A 227 4.91 -13.20 6.56
N ILE A 228 5.37 -14.08 7.42
CA ILE A 228 4.70 -15.35 7.70
C ILE A 228 3.63 -15.09 8.77
N THR A 229 2.42 -14.86 8.30
CA THR A 229 1.30 -14.51 9.18
C THR A 229 0.59 -15.77 9.64
N LYS A 230 0.26 -15.85 10.94
CA LYS A 230 -0.43 -16.98 11.55
C LYS A 230 -1.80 -17.25 10.91
N ASP A 231 -2.19 -18.51 10.87
CA ASP A 231 -3.46 -19.01 10.32
C ASP A 231 -3.64 -18.70 8.81
N THR A 232 -2.53 -18.62 8.05
CA THR A 232 -2.55 -18.39 6.61
C THR A 232 -1.97 -19.57 5.83
N PRO A 233 -2.33 -19.74 4.54
CA PRO A 233 -1.70 -20.77 3.71
C PRO A 233 -0.17 -20.62 3.59
N ILE A 234 0.36 -19.39 3.66
CA ILE A 234 1.82 -19.18 3.61
C ILE A 234 2.52 -19.70 4.87
N GLU A 235 1.89 -19.61 6.05
CA GLU A 235 2.42 -20.22 7.28
C GLU A 235 2.53 -21.74 7.13
N LYS A 236 1.47 -22.39 6.62
CA LYS A 236 1.47 -23.83 6.37
C LYS A 236 2.58 -24.24 5.42
N MET A 237 2.76 -23.50 4.30
CA MET A 237 3.84 -23.75 3.35
C MET A 237 5.22 -23.61 4.02
N TYR A 238 5.39 -22.66 4.91
CA TYR A 238 6.63 -22.45 5.65
C TYR A 238 6.89 -23.59 6.65
N GLN A 239 5.90 -24.03 7.40
CA GLN A 239 5.98 -25.14 8.34
C GLN A 239 6.28 -26.48 7.64
N GLU A 240 5.80 -26.64 6.41
CA GLU A 240 6.09 -27.80 5.54
C GLU A 240 7.42 -27.66 4.78
N GLU A 241 8.22 -26.66 5.11
CA GLU A 241 9.56 -26.38 4.48
C GLU A 241 9.51 -26.24 2.95
N LYS A 242 8.36 -25.82 2.38
CA LYS A 242 8.16 -25.70 0.93
C LYS A 242 8.94 -24.55 0.30
N PHE A 243 9.38 -23.58 1.09
CA PHE A 243 10.25 -22.50 0.65
C PHE A 243 11.10 -21.97 1.80
N LYS A 244 12.23 -21.35 1.45
CA LYS A 244 13.09 -20.68 2.42
C LYS A 244 12.64 -19.24 2.62
N TRP A 245 12.35 -18.85 3.86
CA TRP A 245 12.14 -17.46 4.20
C TRP A 245 13.47 -16.69 4.20
N LEU A 246 13.48 -15.47 3.67
CA LEU A 246 14.70 -14.64 3.64
C LEU A 246 15.18 -14.32 5.05
N SER A 247 16.48 -14.42 5.27
CA SER A 247 17.10 -13.84 6.45
C SER A 247 17.06 -12.31 6.36
N LYS A 248 17.30 -11.63 7.48
CA LYS A 248 17.45 -10.19 7.52
C LYS A 248 18.56 -9.68 6.60
N GLU A 249 19.68 -10.39 6.59
CA GLU A 249 20.87 -10.07 5.79
C GLU A 249 20.58 -10.22 4.30
N GLU A 250 19.95 -11.33 3.90
CA GLU A 250 19.50 -11.55 2.51
C GLU A 250 18.52 -10.45 2.05
N TYR A 251 17.57 -10.06 2.91
CA TYR A 251 16.63 -9.00 2.57
C TYR A 251 17.34 -7.64 2.41
N ILE A 252 18.27 -7.31 3.30
CA ILE A 252 19.07 -6.06 3.20
C ILE A 252 19.86 -6.05 1.89
N ASP A 253 20.50 -7.17 1.51
CA ASP A 253 21.28 -7.31 0.26
C ASP A 253 20.41 -7.14 -1.01
N ILE A 254 19.10 -7.42 -0.92
CA ILE A 254 18.15 -7.22 -2.02
C ILE A 254 17.72 -5.76 -2.13
N VAL A 255 17.51 -5.08 -0.99
CA VAL A 255 16.91 -3.74 -0.95
C VAL A 255 17.96 -2.63 -1.10
N VAL A 256 19.18 -2.86 -0.71
CA VAL A 256 20.30 -1.88 -0.72
C VAL A 256 21.21 -2.07 -1.93
#